data_648514ffe05d5f8d77635b95a8023898
#
_entry.id   648514ffe05d5f8d77635b95a8023898
#
_cell.length_a   1.000
_cell.length_b   1.000
_cell.length_c   1.000
_cell.angle_alpha   90.00
_cell.angle_beta   90.00
_cell.angle_gamma   90.00
#
_symmetry.space_group_name_H-M   'P 1'
#
loop_
_entity.id
_entity.type
_entity.pdbx_description
1 polymer ?
#
loop_
_entity_poly.entity_id
_entity_poly.type
_entity_poly.pdbx_seq_one_letter_code
_entity_poly.pdbx_strand_id
1 'polypeptide(L)'
;MYLPKPSSQSYPSLLQEIEKGQIKIPQFQRNFVWSVSDSAKLMDSIIKGYPIGTFIFWRTKEQLRSVRNLGNITLPNSEDGEYVDYVLDGQQRLTSLFACLRGAIIKRDNKEDNFSKIYIDLTADYNQDIVITDVSKLDATNYISILDLLNADLVKLVSEYASHVGKIDKYRNSIKTYEFSIVQFKEAPIEIATEVFTRINT
;
A
#
# COMPACT_ATOMS: atom_id res chain seq x y z
N MET A 1 -9.48 -26.11 15.35
CA MET A 1 -8.33 -25.95 14.44
C MET A 1 -8.54 -24.67 13.62
N TYR A 2 -7.60 -23.75 13.67
CA TYR A 2 -7.70 -22.46 12.97
C TYR A 2 -7.00 -22.59 11.61
N LEU A 3 -7.80 -22.82 10.56
CA LEU A 3 -7.25 -22.99 9.22
C LEU A 3 -7.16 -21.64 8.50
N PRO A 4 -5.97 -21.30 7.93
CA PRO A 4 -5.83 -20.12 7.09
C PRO A 4 -6.75 -20.20 5.86
N LYS A 5 -7.41 -19.09 5.52
CA LYS A 5 -8.24 -18.98 4.34
C LYS A 5 -7.59 -18.06 3.31
N PRO A 6 -7.20 -18.56 2.13
CA PRO A 6 -6.73 -17.73 1.05
C PRO A 6 -7.90 -16.95 0.44
N SER A 7 -7.62 -15.73 0.04
CA SER A 7 -8.53 -14.83 -0.69
C SER A 7 -7.73 -13.83 -1.49
N SER A 8 -8.41 -13.03 -2.30
CA SER A 8 -7.83 -11.85 -2.91
C SER A 8 -8.65 -10.61 -2.59
N GLN A 9 -8.02 -9.46 -2.71
CA GLN A 9 -8.65 -8.18 -2.49
C GLN A 9 -8.07 -7.14 -3.44
N SER A 10 -8.94 -6.41 -4.12
CA SER A 10 -8.51 -5.34 -5.01
C SER A 10 -7.94 -4.15 -4.23
N TYR A 11 -7.09 -3.38 -4.90
CA TYR A 11 -6.51 -2.18 -4.34
C TYR A 11 -7.53 -1.21 -3.70
N PRO A 12 -8.64 -0.83 -4.37
CA PRO A 12 -9.62 0.10 -3.77
C PRO A 12 -10.29 -0.47 -2.51
N SER A 13 -10.57 -1.78 -2.49
CA SER A 13 -11.17 -2.45 -1.33
C SER A 13 -10.20 -2.45 -0.14
N LEU A 14 -8.94 -2.81 -0.38
CA LEU A 14 -7.90 -2.81 0.66
C LEU A 14 -7.74 -1.41 1.28
N LEU A 15 -7.68 -0.38 0.43
CA LEU A 15 -7.55 1.01 0.88
C LEU A 15 -8.76 1.45 1.72
N GLN A 16 -9.97 1.13 1.28
CA GLN A 16 -11.19 1.48 2.00
C GLN A 16 -11.23 0.84 3.40
N GLU A 17 -10.81 -0.42 3.54
CA GLU A 17 -10.77 -1.10 4.85
C GLU A 17 -9.71 -0.49 5.78
N ILE A 18 -8.57 -0.07 5.24
CA ILE A 18 -7.56 0.68 6.00
C ILE A 18 -8.17 2.00 6.51
N GLU A 19 -8.83 2.76 5.64
CA GLU A 19 -9.41 4.06 5.98
C GLU A 19 -10.54 3.98 7.00
N LYS A 20 -11.28 2.89 7.01
CA LYS A 20 -12.29 2.59 8.03
C LYS A 20 -11.71 2.08 9.35
N GLY A 21 -10.38 1.89 9.43
CA GLY A 21 -9.73 1.33 10.62
C GLY A 21 -10.00 -0.17 10.82
N GLN A 22 -10.49 -0.86 9.78
CA GLN A 22 -10.73 -2.31 9.81
C GLN A 22 -9.44 -3.11 9.59
N ILE A 23 -8.40 -2.50 9.01
CA ILE A 23 -7.05 -3.08 8.92
C ILE A 23 -6.13 -2.27 9.82
N LYS A 24 -5.43 -2.94 10.74
CA LYS A 24 -4.55 -2.31 11.74
C LYS A 24 -3.20 -3.04 11.84
N ILE A 25 -2.18 -2.29 12.26
CA ILE A 25 -0.85 -2.84 12.50
C ILE A 25 -0.67 -3.02 14.01
N PRO A 26 -0.49 -4.26 14.50
CA PRO A 26 -0.23 -4.51 15.92
C PRO A 26 1.07 -3.84 16.39
N GLN A 27 1.15 -3.46 17.66
CA GLN A 27 2.33 -2.78 18.20
C GLN A 27 3.58 -3.68 18.27
N PHE A 28 3.43 -5.00 18.29
CA PHE A 28 4.55 -5.93 18.25
C PHE A 28 5.26 -6.01 16.91
N GLN A 29 4.66 -5.46 15.83
CA GLN A 29 5.33 -5.28 14.55
C GLN A 29 6.45 -4.23 14.67
N ARG A 30 7.51 -4.37 13.85
CA ARG A 30 8.58 -3.35 13.77
C ARG A 30 8.06 -2.03 13.22
N ASN A 31 8.83 -0.96 13.39
CA ASN A 31 8.52 0.32 12.75
C ASN A 31 8.55 0.20 11.23
N PHE A 32 7.83 1.11 10.56
CA PHE A 32 7.95 1.28 9.13
C PHE A 32 9.33 1.84 8.77
N VAL A 33 10.08 1.12 7.94
CA VAL A 33 11.48 1.47 7.60
C VAL A 33 11.73 1.64 6.11
N TRP A 34 10.81 1.24 5.24
CA TRP A 34 10.98 1.37 3.80
C TRP A 34 11.09 2.83 3.38
N SER A 35 12.04 3.09 2.47
CA SER A 35 12.27 4.39 1.88
C SER A 35 11.23 4.70 0.79
N VAL A 36 11.24 5.96 0.32
CA VAL A 36 10.47 6.36 -0.88
C VAL A 36 10.88 5.52 -2.10
N SER A 37 12.17 5.20 -2.23
CA SER A 37 12.68 4.36 -3.34
C SER A 37 12.20 2.91 -3.25
N ASP A 38 12.16 2.31 -2.04
CA ASP A 38 11.62 0.95 -1.87
C ASP A 38 10.13 0.90 -2.24
N SER A 39 9.39 1.93 -1.85
CA SER A 39 7.98 2.07 -2.17
C SER A 39 7.73 2.30 -3.66
N ALA A 40 8.61 3.04 -4.34
CA ALA A 40 8.57 3.20 -5.79
C ALA A 40 8.75 1.85 -6.51
N LYS A 41 9.70 1.02 -6.08
CA LYS A 41 9.90 -0.33 -6.62
C LYS A 41 8.68 -1.25 -6.41
N LEU A 42 8.01 -1.11 -5.27
CA LEU A 42 6.75 -1.83 -5.01
C LEU A 42 5.67 -1.41 -6.01
N MET A 43 5.50 -0.10 -6.23
CA MET A 43 4.51 0.42 -7.17
C MET A 43 4.87 0.04 -8.62
N ASP A 44 6.15 0.00 -8.99
CA ASP A 44 6.62 -0.47 -10.29
C ASP A 44 6.23 -1.94 -10.52
N SER A 45 6.41 -2.78 -9.50
CA SER A 45 5.99 -4.18 -9.56
C SER A 45 4.48 -4.33 -9.77
N ILE A 46 3.66 -3.51 -9.10
CA ILE A 46 2.20 -3.51 -9.27
C ILE A 46 1.80 -3.09 -10.68
N ILE A 47 2.38 -2.01 -11.21
CA ILE A 47 2.11 -1.52 -12.57
C ILE A 47 2.48 -2.57 -13.62
N LYS A 48 3.57 -3.32 -13.39
CA LYS A 48 4.03 -4.41 -14.25
C LYS A 48 3.27 -5.72 -14.05
N GLY A 49 2.37 -5.80 -13.07
CA GLY A 49 1.62 -7.01 -12.74
C GLY A 49 2.47 -8.10 -12.10
N TYR A 50 3.60 -7.74 -11.50
CA TYR A 50 4.46 -8.72 -10.82
C TYR A 50 3.89 -9.08 -9.44
N PRO A 51 4.05 -10.33 -8.98
CA PRO A 51 3.60 -10.72 -7.65
C PRO A 51 4.44 -10.00 -6.58
N ILE A 52 3.77 -9.40 -5.61
CA ILE A 52 4.42 -8.68 -4.51
C ILE A 52 4.40 -9.45 -3.18
N GLY A 53 4.02 -10.72 -3.22
CA GLY A 53 3.85 -11.56 -2.04
C GLY A 53 2.44 -11.48 -1.44
N THR A 54 2.25 -12.20 -0.35
CA THR A 54 0.95 -12.35 0.32
C THR A 54 0.88 -11.51 1.57
N PHE A 55 -0.27 -10.91 1.86
CA PHE A 55 -0.57 -10.35 3.17
C PHE A 55 -1.15 -11.43 4.08
N ILE A 56 -0.72 -11.47 5.32
CA ILE A 56 -1.27 -12.37 6.33
C ILE A 56 -1.98 -11.54 7.39
N PHE A 57 -3.27 -11.79 7.56
CA PHE A 57 -4.12 -11.07 8.49
C PHE A 57 -4.67 -12.00 9.57
N TRP A 58 -4.64 -11.52 10.79
CA TRP A 58 -5.37 -12.10 11.91
C TRP A 58 -6.69 -11.34 12.07
N ARG A 59 -7.79 -11.99 11.72
CA ARG A 59 -9.14 -11.44 11.82
C ARG A 59 -9.77 -11.82 13.15
N THR A 60 -10.08 -10.84 13.97
CA THR A 60 -10.67 -11.02 15.29
C THR A 60 -11.60 -9.88 15.65
N LYS A 61 -12.47 -10.11 16.66
CA LYS A 61 -13.25 -9.06 17.31
C LYS A 61 -12.52 -8.47 18.52
N GLU A 62 -11.41 -9.06 18.93
CA GLU A 62 -10.60 -8.54 20.01
C GLU A 62 -9.95 -7.21 19.62
N GLN A 63 -10.15 -6.19 20.43
CA GLN A 63 -9.52 -4.88 20.24
C GLN A 63 -8.17 -4.86 20.96
N LEU A 64 -7.08 -4.83 20.21
CA LEU A 64 -5.76 -4.65 20.82
C LEU A 64 -5.64 -3.25 21.38
N ARG A 65 -5.14 -3.15 22.62
CA ARG A 65 -4.95 -1.87 23.34
C ARG A 65 -3.97 -0.94 22.64
N SER A 66 -3.06 -1.48 21.86
CA SER A 66 -2.01 -0.72 21.18
C SER A 66 -1.90 -1.16 19.73
N VAL A 67 -2.08 -0.20 18.83
CA VAL A 67 -1.86 -0.35 17.39
C VAL A 67 -0.91 0.74 16.91
N ARG A 68 -0.16 0.46 15.84
CA ARG A 68 0.69 1.45 15.20
C ARG A 68 -0.10 2.24 14.17
N ASN A 69 0.26 3.50 14.04
CA ASN A 69 -0.22 4.31 12.93
C ASN A 69 0.39 3.82 11.60
N LEU A 70 -0.34 3.97 10.51
CA LEU A 70 0.16 3.74 9.16
C LEU A 70 0.98 4.97 8.70
N GLY A 71 2.29 4.87 8.86
CA GLY A 71 3.14 6.05 8.82
C GLY A 71 2.80 6.99 9.98
N ASN A 72 2.64 8.27 9.74
CA ASN A 72 2.20 9.24 10.75
C ASN A 72 0.69 9.50 10.69
N ILE A 73 -0.07 8.67 9.96
CA ILE A 73 -1.51 8.84 9.79
C ILE A 73 -2.24 8.05 10.86
N THR A 74 -2.97 8.74 11.71
CA THR A 74 -3.87 8.14 12.68
C THR A 74 -5.12 7.68 11.97
N LEU A 75 -5.40 6.38 12.01
CA LEU A 75 -6.61 5.80 11.46
C LEU A 75 -7.71 5.78 12.52
N PRO A 76 -8.98 5.84 12.09
CA PRO A 76 -10.11 5.73 13.01
C PRO A 76 -10.10 4.37 13.73
N ASN A 77 -10.76 4.30 14.86
CA ASN A 77 -11.06 3.02 15.48
C ASN A 77 -12.23 2.37 14.75
N SER A 78 -12.18 1.04 14.61
CA SER A 78 -13.36 0.26 14.22
C SER A 78 -14.43 0.38 15.29
N GLU A 79 -15.69 0.20 14.92
CA GLU A 79 -16.80 0.16 15.88
C GLU A 79 -16.68 -1.07 16.80
N ASP A 80 -17.22 -0.94 18.02
CA ASP A 80 -17.17 -2.03 18.99
C ASP A 80 -17.94 -3.25 18.48
N GLY A 81 -17.30 -4.41 18.56
CA GLY A 81 -17.86 -5.67 18.11
C GLY A 81 -17.68 -5.99 16.62
N GLU A 82 -17.15 -5.06 15.85
CA GLU A 82 -16.74 -5.34 14.47
C GLU A 82 -15.44 -6.15 14.40
N TYR A 83 -15.27 -6.84 13.28
CA TYR A 83 -14.00 -7.52 12.99
C TYR A 83 -12.92 -6.55 12.59
N VAL A 84 -11.73 -6.78 13.11
CA VAL A 84 -10.48 -6.09 12.74
C VAL A 84 -9.50 -7.11 12.17
N ASP A 85 -8.85 -6.75 11.08
CA ASP A 85 -7.76 -7.49 10.47
C ASP A 85 -6.42 -6.91 10.93
N TYR A 86 -5.74 -7.61 11.84
CA TYR A 86 -4.40 -7.23 12.27
C TYR A 86 -3.36 -7.83 11.34
N VAL A 87 -2.47 -7.00 10.82
CA VAL A 87 -1.42 -7.41 9.88
C VAL A 87 -0.37 -8.25 10.62
N LEU A 88 -0.22 -9.54 10.27
CA LEU A 88 0.85 -10.41 10.78
C LEU A 88 2.07 -10.42 9.84
N ASP A 89 1.84 -10.36 8.51
CA ASP A 89 2.91 -10.16 7.54
C ASP A 89 2.48 -9.21 6.43
N GLY A 90 3.47 -8.52 5.85
CA GLY A 90 3.27 -7.54 4.78
C GLY A 90 3.12 -6.10 5.25
N GLN A 91 3.36 -5.80 6.52
CA GLN A 91 3.23 -4.45 7.11
C GLN A 91 3.98 -3.37 6.31
N GLN A 92 5.23 -3.61 5.91
CA GLN A 92 6.02 -2.62 5.15
C GLN A 92 5.36 -2.32 3.80
N ARG A 93 4.91 -3.36 3.10
CA ARG A 93 4.21 -3.23 1.80
C ARG A 93 2.90 -2.49 1.96
N LEU A 94 2.08 -2.86 2.96
CA LEU A 94 0.79 -2.21 3.22
C LEU A 94 0.96 -0.72 3.54
N THR A 95 1.92 -0.39 4.42
CA THR A 95 2.21 1.00 4.79
C THR A 95 2.73 1.79 3.58
N SER A 96 3.59 1.20 2.74
CA SER A 96 4.06 1.83 1.50
C SER A 96 2.94 2.12 0.53
N LEU A 97 2.05 1.15 0.28
CA LEU A 97 0.88 1.34 -0.57
C LEU A 97 0.05 2.52 -0.09
N PHE A 98 -0.31 2.52 1.19
CA PHE A 98 -1.12 3.59 1.78
C PHE A 98 -0.42 4.95 1.70
N ALA A 99 0.90 5.00 2.02
CA ALA A 99 1.68 6.23 1.97
C ALA A 99 1.79 6.80 0.55
N CYS A 100 2.05 5.97 -0.47
CA CYS A 100 2.12 6.39 -1.87
C CYS A 100 0.80 7.01 -2.35
N LEU A 101 -0.31 6.43 -1.94
CA LEU A 101 -1.62 6.80 -2.43
C LEU A 101 -2.20 8.03 -1.76
N ARG A 102 -1.78 8.27 -0.53
CA ARG A 102 -2.14 9.48 0.22
C ARG A 102 -1.10 10.59 0.07
N GLY A 103 0.03 10.32 -0.62
CA GLY A 103 1.14 11.27 -0.69
C GLY A 103 1.67 11.63 0.70
N ALA A 104 1.72 10.65 1.60
CA ALA A 104 2.04 10.88 3.00
C ALA A 104 3.47 11.40 3.17
N ILE A 105 3.66 12.26 4.17
CA ILE A 105 4.99 12.71 4.63
C ILE A 105 5.26 12.00 5.96
N ILE A 106 6.24 11.10 5.97
CA ILE A 106 6.59 10.32 7.16
C ILE A 106 7.89 10.84 7.75
N LYS A 107 7.80 11.36 8.97
CA LYS A 107 8.97 11.84 9.73
C LYS A 107 9.56 10.70 10.55
N ARG A 108 10.86 10.51 10.41
CA ARG A 108 11.64 9.51 11.15
C ARG A 108 12.93 10.14 11.63
N ASP A 109 13.10 10.25 12.94
CA ASP A 109 14.24 10.89 13.57
C ASP A 109 14.56 12.25 12.90
N ASN A 110 15.67 12.35 12.18
CA ASN A 110 16.11 13.56 11.50
C ASN A 110 15.82 13.56 9.99
N LYS A 111 15.00 12.63 9.49
CA LYS A 111 14.67 12.49 8.07
C LYS A 111 13.18 12.58 7.83
N GLU A 112 12.82 13.26 6.75
CA GLU A 112 11.45 13.34 6.25
C GLU A 112 11.36 12.64 4.89
N ASP A 113 10.56 11.58 4.82
CA ASP A 113 10.28 10.85 3.60
C ASP A 113 8.93 11.30 3.02
N ASN A 114 8.97 11.93 1.86
CA ASN A 114 7.78 12.44 1.17
C ASN A 114 7.33 11.48 0.06
N PHE A 115 6.29 10.70 0.32
CA PHE A 115 5.75 9.70 -0.61
C PHE A 115 4.90 10.31 -1.74
N SER A 116 4.59 11.63 -1.71
CA SER A 116 4.03 12.31 -2.87
C SER A 116 5.04 12.45 -4.03
N LYS A 117 6.34 12.29 -3.74
CA LYS A 117 7.43 12.35 -4.72
C LYS A 117 7.74 10.98 -5.33
N ILE A 118 6.71 10.24 -5.70
CA ILE A 118 6.80 9.01 -6.46
C ILE A 118 6.05 9.25 -7.76
N TYR A 119 6.75 9.07 -8.87
CA TYR A 119 6.29 9.46 -10.20
C TYR A 119 6.32 8.27 -11.15
N ILE A 120 5.53 8.36 -12.19
CA ILE A 120 5.53 7.47 -13.34
C ILE A 120 6.20 8.20 -14.49
N ASP A 121 7.26 7.61 -15.05
CA ASP A 121 7.87 8.03 -16.30
C ASP A 121 6.99 7.54 -17.46
N LEU A 122 6.33 8.47 -18.12
CA LEU A 122 5.44 8.19 -19.25
C LEU A 122 6.21 7.89 -20.54
N THR A 123 7.55 8.09 -20.56
CA THR A 123 8.40 7.77 -21.71
C THR A 123 9.07 6.40 -21.58
N ALA A 124 9.18 5.87 -20.36
CA ALA A 124 9.84 4.61 -20.07
C ALA A 124 9.21 3.42 -20.83
N ASP A 125 10.08 2.48 -21.22
CA ASP A 125 9.68 1.20 -21.77
C ASP A 125 9.45 0.17 -20.64
N TYR A 126 8.75 -0.91 -20.94
CA TYR A 126 8.35 -1.92 -19.94
C TYR A 126 9.53 -2.61 -19.23
N ASN A 127 10.68 -2.70 -19.87
CA ASN A 127 11.92 -3.27 -19.33
C ASN A 127 12.76 -2.28 -18.52
N GLN A 128 12.34 -1.02 -18.41
CA GLN A 128 12.94 0.01 -17.58
C GLN A 128 12.12 0.19 -16.28
N ASP A 129 12.64 0.94 -15.31
CA ASP A 129 11.86 1.38 -14.16
C ASP A 129 10.83 2.41 -14.61
N ILE A 130 9.55 2.04 -14.53
CA ILE A 130 8.42 2.92 -14.89
C ILE A 130 8.14 3.87 -13.73
N VAL A 131 8.30 3.39 -12.48
CA VAL A 131 8.07 4.19 -11.27
C VAL A 131 9.40 4.67 -10.72
N ILE A 132 9.55 5.98 -10.64
CA ILE A 132 10.79 6.67 -10.31
C ILE A 132 10.57 7.71 -9.20
N THR A 133 11.66 8.16 -8.58
CA THR A 133 11.65 9.21 -7.55
C THR A 133 12.43 10.45 -7.94
N ASP A 134 13.19 10.40 -9.03
CA ASP A 134 13.94 11.52 -9.59
C ASP A 134 13.43 11.83 -11.00
N VAL A 135 12.89 13.03 -11.19
CA VAL A 135 12.35 13.54 -12.45
C VAL A 135 13.18 14.68 -13.03
N SER A 136 14.39 14.94 -12.48
CA SER A 136 15.23 16.09 -12.84
C SER A 136 15.65 16.12 -14.32
N LYS A 137 15.57 14.98 -15.02
CA LYS A 137 15.93 14.82 -16.43
C LYS A 137 14.72 14.73 -17.37
N LEU A 138 13.51 14.86 -16.85
CA LEU A 138 12.27 14.71 -17.61
C LEU A 138 11.54 16.05 -17.75
N ASP A 139 10.96 16.29 -18.92
CA ASP A 139 10.01 17.38 -19.09
C ASP A 139 8.73 17.12 -18.30
N ALA A 140 8.08 18.19 -17.84
CA ALA A 140 6.91 18.10 -16.95
C ALA A 140 5.72 17.32 -17.55
N THR A 141 5.63 17.23 -18.87
CA THR A 141 4.61 16.45 -19.59
C THR A 141 4.93 14.96 -19.71
N ASN A 142 6.15 14.55 -19.36
CA ASN A 142 6.64 13.18 -19.51
C ASN A 142 6.59 12.36 -18.22
N TYR A 143 6.14 12.94 -17.12
CA TYR A 143 5.92 12.20 -15.88
C TYR A 143 4.66 12.66 -15.15
N ILE A 144 4.09 11.81 -14.34
CA ILE A 144 2.93 12.10 -13.48
C ILE A 144 3.14 11.49 -12.10
N SER A 145 2.75 12.20 -11.02
CA SER A 145 2.78 11.59 -9.70
C SER A 145 1.77 10.46 -9.59
N ILE A 146 2.06 9.43 -8.79
CA ILE A 146 1.07 8.36 -8.50
C ILE A 146 -0.20 8.95 -7.89
N LEU A 147 -0.05 9.97 -7.05
CA LEU A 147 -1.16 10.67 -6.43
C LEU A 147 -2.09 11.30 -7.48
N ASP A 148 -1.54 12.05 -8.44
CA ASP A 148 -2.32 12.66 -9.53
C ASP A 148 -2.88 11.60 -10.48
N LEU A 149 -2.08 10.58 -10.82
CA LEU A 149 -2.56 9.48 -11.66
C LEU A 149 -3.88 8.88 -11.15
N LEU A 150 -4.00 8.72 -9.83
CA LEU A 150 -5.16 8.06 -9.23
C LEU A 150 -6.32 9.01 -8.92
N ASN A 151 -6.03 10.27 -8.58
CA ASN A 151 -7.02 11.22 -8.07
C ASN A 151 -7.40 12.34 -9.03
N ALA A 152 -6.57 12.67 -10.04
CA ALA A 152 -6.91 13.71 -11.00
C ALA A 152 -8.11 13.32 -11.87
N ASP A 153 -8.92 14.31 -12.21
CA ASP A 153 -10.02 14.11 -13.14
C ASP A 153 -9.52 13.87 -14.58
N LEU A 154 -10.39 13.27 -15.39
CA LEU A 154 -10.05 12.92 -16.77
C LEU A 154 -9.74 14.16 -17.63
N VAL A 155 -10.43 15.28 -17.42
CA VAL A 155 -10.23 16.50 -18.20
C VAL A 155 -8.82 17.04 -17.95
N LYS A 156 -8.38 17.10 -16.69
CA LYS A 156 -7.01 17.50 -16.35
C LYS A 156 -5.98 16.57 -17.02
N LEU A 157 -6.18 15.25 -16.91
CA LEU A 157 -5.25 14.29 -17.49
C LEU A 157 -5.13 14.42 -19.00
N VAL A 158 -6.25 14.60 -19.71
CA VAL A 158 -6.25 14.78 -21.16
C VAL A 158 -5.61 16.10 -21.57
N SER A 159 -5.85 17.19 -20.84
CA SER A 159 -5.30 18.51 -21.18
C SER A 159 -3.79 18.61 -20.94
N GLU A 160 -3.29 18.04 -19.84
CA GLU A 160 -1.89 18.14 -19.46
C GLU A 160 -0.99 17.06 -20.09
N TYR A 161 -1.56 15.88 -20.41
CA TYR A 161 -0.82 14.70 -20.87
C TYR A 161 -1.38 14.10 -22.17
N ALA A 162 -1.82 14.94 -23.12
CA ALA A 162 -2.51 14.51 -24.34
C ALA A 162 -1.79 13.36 -25.09
N SER A 163 -0.46 13.42 -25.20
CA SER A 163 0.36 12.40 -25.89
C SER A 163 0.50 11.08 -25.11
N HIS A 164 0.14 11.04 -23.84
CA HIS A 164 0.35 9.89 -22.94
C HIS A 164 -0.95 9.32 -22.34
N VAL A 165 -2.12 9.79 -22.77
CA VAL A 165 -3.43 9.39 -22.21
C VAL A 165 -3.59 7.86 -22.18
N GLY A 166 -3.17 7.16 -23.22
CA GLY A 166 -3.25 5.70 -23.28
C GLY A 166 -2.36 4.99 -22.24
N LYS A 167 -1.13 5.51 -21.98
CA LYS A 167 -0.27 4.97 -20.91
C LYS A 167 -0.84 5.27 -19.52
N ILE A 168 -1.36 6.48 -19.32
CA ILE A 168 -1.99 6.92 -18.08
C ILE A 168 -3.17 6.01 -17.73
N ASP A 169 -4.08 5.78 -18.69
CA ASP A 169 -5.23 4.90 -18.49
C ASP A 169 -4.78 3.47 -18.17
N LYS A 170 -3.82 2.93 -18.93
CA LYS A 170 -3.24 1.61 -18.68
C LYS A 170 -2.68 1.48 -17.27
N TYR A 171 -1.85 2.42 -16.82
CA TYR A 171 -1.20 2.35 -15.51
C TYR A 171 -2.19 2.56 -14.36
N ARG A 172 -3.14 3.48 -14.53
CA ARG A 172 -4.26 3.70 -13.60
C ARG A 172 -5.07 2.42 -13.41
N ASN A 173 -5.41 1.75 -14.51
CA ASN A 173 -6.15 0.50 -14.47
C ASN A 173 -5.32 -0.64 -13.85
N SER A 174 -4.03 -0.75 -14.19
CA SER A 174 -3.14 -1.76 -13.58
C SER A 174 -3.13 -1.66 -12.05
N ILE A 175 -3.08 -0.46 -11.48
CA ILE A 175 -3.14 -0.27 -10.03
C ILE A 175 -4.53 -0.61 -9.49
N LYS A 176 -5.60 -0.08 -10.10
CA LYS A 176 -6.97 -0.24 -9.60
C LYS A 176 -7.47 -1.68 -9.64
N THR A 177 -7.02 -2.46 -10.61
CA THR A 177 -7.43 -3.86 -10.80
C THR A 177 -6.43 -4.86 -10.23
N TYR A 178 -5.34 -4.40 -9.61
CA TYR A 178 -4.38 -5.30 -8.99
C TYR A 178 -5.02 -6.05 -7.83
N GLU A 179 -4.94 -7.38 -7.86
CA GLU A 179 -5.47 -8.26 -6.83
C GLU A 179 -4.36 -8.68 -5.86
N PHE A 180 -4.48 -8.23 -4.62
CA PHE A 180 -3.56 -8.61 -3.55
C PHE A 180 -3.92 -9.99 -3.01
N SER A 181 -2.93 -10.88 -2.98
CA SER A 181 -3.07 -12.17 -2.31
C SER A 181 -3.14 -11.98 -0.79
N ILE A 182 -4.16 -12.56 -0.18
CA ILE A 182 -4.43 -12.44 1.27
C ILE A 182 -4.63 -13.83 1.86
N VAL A 183 -4.06 -14.08 3.01
CA VAL A 183 -4.37 -15.22 3.86
C VAL A 183 -4.93 -14.70 5.17
N GLN A 184 -6.18 -15.03 5.46
CA GLN A 184 -6.84 -14.68 6.72
C GLN A 184 -6.81 -15.84 7.71
N PHE A 185 -6.43 -15.49 8.93
CA PHE A 185 -6.43 -16.38 10.08
C PHE A 185 -7.48 -15.87 11.08
N LYS A 186 -8.62 -16.59 11.19
CA LYS A 186 -9.83 -16.08 11.88
C LYS A 186 -9.95 -16.59 13.31
N GLU A 187 -10.34 -15.68 14.22
CA GLU A 187 -10.82 -15.99 15.57
C GLU A 187 -9.86 -16.85 16.41
N ALA A 188 -8.59 -16.87 16.07
CA ALA A 188 -7.58 -17.48 16.89
C ALA A 188 -7.31 -16.61 18.13
N PRO A 189 -7.00 -17.20 19.30
CA PRO A 189 -6.51 -16.43 20.45
C PRO A 189 -5.22 -15.67 20.12
N ILE A 190 -4.97 -14.58 20.83
CA ILE A 190 -3.80 -13.72 20.59
C ILE A 190 -2.47 -14.48 20.70
N GLU A 191 -2.39 -15.49 21.59
CA GLU A 191 -1.21 -16.31 21.77
C GLU A 191 -0.86 -17.07 20.49
N ILE A 192 -1.87 -17.63 19.80
CA ILE A 192 -1.71 -18.33 18.54
C ILE A 192 -1.35 -17.32 17.41
N ALA A 193 -1.98 -16.16 17.39
CA ALA A 193 -1.63 -15.13 16.41
C ALA A 193 -0.18 -14.66 16.57
N THR A 194 0.30 -14.51 17.81
CA THR A 194 1.68 -14.13 18.12
C THR A 194 2.66 -15.27 17.76
N GLU A 195 2.30 -16.52 17.98
CA GLU A 195 3.10 -17.67 17.55
C GLU A 195 3.23 -17.73 16.02
N VAL A 196 2.12 -17.57 15.31
CA VAL A 196 2.11 -17.49 13.84
C VAL A 196 3.01 -16.35 13.36
N PHE A 197 2.85 -15.14 13.94
CA PHE A 197 3.72 -14.00 13.63
C PHE A 197 5.20 -14.31 13.82
N THR A 198 5.58 -14.95 14.92
CA THR A 198 6.98 -15.31 15.19
C THR A 198 7.51 -16.28 14.14
N ARG A 199 6.75 -17.32 13.80
CA ARG A 199 7.17 -18.36 12.84
C ARG A 199 7.32 -17.86 11.41
N ILE A 200 6.53 -16.87 10.98
CA ILE A 200 6.63 -16.32 9.61
C ILE A 200 7.72 -15.26 9.45
N ASN A 201 8.24 -14.72 10.57
CA ASN A 201 9.28 -13.68 10.56
C ASN A 201 10.67 -14.20 11.02
N THR A 202 10.81 -15.51 11.29
CA THR A 202 12.10 -16.21 11.53
C THR A 202 12.59 -16.85 10.24
#